data_9f53d112bf4076cb5c4a7198161969e4
#
_entry.id   9f53d112bf4076cb5c4a7198161969e4
#
_cell.length_a   1.000
_cell.length_b   1.000
_cell.length_c   1.000
_cell.angle_alpha   90.00
_cell.angle_beta   90.00
_cell.angle_gamma   90.00
#
_symmetry.space_group_name_H-M   'P 1'
#
loop_
_entity.id
_entity.type
_entity.pdbx_description
1 polymer ?
#
loop_
_entity_poly.entity_id
_entity_poly.type
_entity_poly.pdbx_seq_one_letter_code
_entity_poly.pdbx_strand_id
1 'polypeptide(L)'
;LPMGDYLRYLKTIRTELLADSFHEQTWNLPSDSLHLQLLTGNRRFSELKLPKPQYEQLRRICRMVEAREEVMEQWGFGRKFSYGNGISVLFYGAPGTGKTMAAQVLATELGRPLYRVDLSQLISKYIGETQKNIGKVFDEADRCDCILLFDEADAIFTRRSDVSDAQDRYSNAETAYLLQRIEQYAGISVLATNLLQNFDEAFRRRISYMVHFPMPDASLRKE
;
A
#
# COMPACT_ATOMS: atom_id res chain seq x y z
N LEU A 1 -23.39 26.51 -10.31
CA LEU A 1 -23.21 25.05 -10.31
C LEU A 1 -23.27 24.57 -8.88
N PRO A 2 -24.01 23.49 -8.55
CA PRO A 2 -24.00 22.90 -7.24
C PRO A 2 -22.56 22.47 -6.88
N MET A 3 -22.15 22.66 -5.63
CA MET A 3 -20.80 22.38 -5.13
C MET A 3 -20.29 20.97 -5.51
N GLY A 4 -21.19 19.98 -5.58
CA GLY A 4 -20.87 18.62 -5.98
C GLY A 4 -20.41 18.45 -7.43
N ASP A 5 -20.95 19.26 -8.36
CA ASP A 5 -20.54 19.23 -9.77
C ASP A 5 -19.20 19.93 -10.00
N TYR A 6 -18.93 20.97 -9.21
CA TYR A 6 -17.64 21.68 -9.24
C TYR A 6 -16.49 20.79 -8.72
N LEU A 7 -16.73 20.06 -7.64
CA LEU A 7 -15.76 19.08 -7.12
C LEU A 7 -15.52 17.92 -8.10
N ARG A 8 -16.57 17.46 -8.79
CA ARG A 8 -16.44 16.43 -9.83
C ARG A 8 -15.65 16.95 -11.04
N TYR A 9 -15.87 18.18 -11.44
CA TYR A 9 -15.15 18.86 -12.52
C TYR A 9 -13.66 19.06 -12.17
N LEU A 10 -13.35 19.50 -10.93
CA LEU A 10 -11.97 19.63 -10.45
C LEU A 10 -11.26 18.28 -10.38
N LYS A 11 -11.98 17.20 -9.97
CA LYS A 11 -11.44 15.83 -10.00
C LYS A 11 -11.09 15.38 -11.42
N THR A 12 -11.96 15.65 -12.39
CA THR A 12 -11.73 15.28 -13.80
C THR A 12 -10.50 16.02 -14.35
N ILE A 13 -10.39 17.34 -14.10
CA ILE A 13 -9.23 18.13 -14.52
C ILE A 13 -7.96 17.64 -13.79
N ARG A 14 -8.03 17.36 -12.49
CA ARG A 14 -6.89 16.83 -11.74
C ARG A 14 -6.44 15.48 -12.30
N THR A 15 -7.37 14.61 -12.65
CA THR A 15 -7.06 13.28 -13.23
C THR A 15 -6.45 13.42 -14.63
N GLU A 16 -6.97 14.35 -15.46
CA GLU A 16 -6.41 14.62 -16.80
C GLU A 16 -5.04 15.29 -16.72
N LEU A 17 -4.88 16.33 -15.89
CA LEU A 17 -3.60 17.00 -15.68
C LEU A 17 -2.55 16.08 -15.05
N LEU A 18 -2.95 15.17 -14.15
CA LEU A 18 -2.05 14.18 -13.58
C LEU A 18 -1.70 13.07 -14.57
N ALA A 19 -2.63 12.68 -15.47
CA ALA A 19 -2.32 11.73 -16.54
C ALA A 19 -1.27 12.28 -17.50
N ASP A 20 -1.33 13.58 -17.84
CA ASP A 20 -0.34 14.25 -18.68
C ASP A 20 0.97 14.55 -17.90
N SER A 21 0.88 14.92 -16.62
CA SER A 21 2.05 15.23 -15.80
C SER A 21 2.79 13.97 -15.29
N PHE A 22 2.14 12.80 -15.26
CA PHE A 22 2.82 11.52 -14.98
C PHE A 22 3.88 11.18 -16.04
N HIS A 23 3.80 11.76 -17.25
CA HIS A 23 4.83 11.60 -18.28
C HIS A 23 6.01 12.58 -18.14
N GLU A 24 5.87 13.70 -17.39
CA GLU A 24 6.92 14.73 -17.30
C GLU A 24 7.50 14.96 -15.90
N GLN A 25 6.84 14.57 -14.83
CA GLN A 25 7.46 14.55 -13.52
C GLN A 25 8.26 13.26 -13.36
N THR A 26 9.50 13.28 -13.85
CA THR A 26 10.54 12.39 -13.34
C THR A 26 10.64 12.64 -11.84
N TRP A 27 9.93 11.83 -11.08
CA TRP A 27 10.18 11.70 -9.65
C TRP A 27 11.61 11.20 -9.54
N ASN A 28 12.55 12.14 -9.39
CA ASN A 28 13.95 11.83 -9.13
C ASN A 28 14.04 11.23 -7.73
N LEU A 29 13.55 10.00 -7.58
CA LEU A 29 14.15 9.14 -6.60
C LEU A 29 15.58 8.91 -7.06
N PRO A 30 16.56 9.04 -6.16
CA PRO A 30 17.94 8.71 -6.50
C PRO A 30 17.92 7.31 -7.11
N SER A 31 18.54 7.14 -8.28
CA SER A 31 18.68 5.87 -9.00
C SER A 31 19.35 4.76 -8.20
N ASP A 32 19.77 5.06 -6.98
CA ASP A 32 20.42 4.19 -6.02
C ASP A 32 19.52 3.75 -4.85
N SER A 33 18.20 3.99 -4.88
CA SER A 33 17.31 3.38 -3.89
C SER A 33 17.11 1.91 -4.25
N LEU A 34 18.03 1.08 -3.80
CA LEU A 34 18.17 -0.36 -4.04
C LEU A 34 16.90 -1.17 -3.69
N HIS A 35 15.91 -0.57 -3.04
CA HIS A 35 14.78 -1.30 -2.43
C HIS A 35 13.40 -0.89 -2.96
N LEU A 36 13.32 0.16 -3.80
CA LEU A 36 12.07 0.69 -4.34
C LEU A 36 12.03 0.61 -5.85
N GLN A 37 11.06 -0.09 -6.38
CA GLN A 37 10.78 -0.20 -7.81
C GLN A 37 9.50 0.56 -8.15
N LEU A 38 9.59 1.61 -8.97
CA LEU A 38 8.40 2.28 -9.49
C LEU A 38 7.62 1.33 -10.39
N LEU A 39 6.36 1.08 -10.05
CA LEU A 39 5.43 0.34 -10.90
C LEU A 39 4.71 1.32 -11.81
N THR A 40 5.14 1.38 -13.06
CA THR A 40 4.48 2.16 -14.11
C THR A 40 3.28 1.41 -14.66
N GLY A 41 2.16 2.09 -14.86
CA GLY A 41 0.98 1.53 -15.51
C GLY A 41 -0.30 2.17 -14.99
N ASN A 42 -1.01 2.89 -15.87
CA ASN A 42 -2.31 3.48 -15.56
C ASN A 42 -3.40 2.41 -15.66
N ARG A 43 -3.58 1.61 -14.60
CA ARG A 43 -4.65 0.62 -14.52
C ARG A 43 -5.92 1.28 -14.00
N ARG A 44 -7.05 1.00 -14.64
CA ARG A 44 -8.34 1.56 -14.27
C ARG A 44 -9.22 0.51 -13.59
N PHE A 45 -10.19 0.96 -12.80
CA PHE A 45 -11.19 0.08 -12.20
C PHE A 45 -11.94 -0.78 -13.23
N SER A 46 -12.14 -0.31 -14.45
CA SER A 46 -12.79 -1.07 -15.54
C SER A 46 -12.02 -2.31 -15.97
N GLU A 47 -10.70 -2.33 -15.76
CA GLU A 47 -9.85 -3.45 -16.11
C GLU A 47 -9.81 -4.52 -15.00
N LEU A 48 -10.23 -4.17 -13.78
CA LEU A 48 -10.16 -5.03 -12.62
C LEU A 48 -11.43 -5.89 -12.52
N LYS A 49 -11.30 -7.18 -12.78
CA LYS A 49 -12.40 -8.13 -12.71
C LYS A 49 -12.48 -8.77 -11.33
N LEU A 50 -13.34 -8.21 -10.49
CA LEU A 50 -13.57 -8.64 -9.11
C LEU A 50 -15.08 -8.75 -8.84
N PRO A 51 -15.48 -9.62 -7.91
CA PRO A 51 -16.85 -9.62 -7.42
C PRO A 51 -17.24 -8.26 -6.83
N LYS A 52 -18.50 -7.88 -6.99
CA LYS A 52 -19.00 -6.56 -6.58
C LYS A 52 -18.63 -6.13 -5.13
N PRO A 53 -18.67 -7.02 -4.11
CA PRO A 53 -18.29 -6.62 -2.75
C PRO A 53 -16.83 -6.14 -2.65
N GLN A 54 -15.88 -6.84 -3.30
CA GLN A 54 -14.45 -6.48 -3.29
C GLN A 54 -14.21 -5.17 -4.05
N TYR A 55 -14.87 -5.01 -5.17
CA TYR A 55 -14.83 -3.79 -5.95
C TYR A 55 -15.31 -2.57 -5.13
N GLU A 56 -16.42 -2.71 -4.41
CA GLU A 56 -16.93 -1.66 -3.52
C GLU A 56 -16.01 -1.38 -2.34
N GLN A 57 -15.35 -2.40 -1.78
CA GLN A 57 -14.34 -2.22 -0.74
C GLN A 57 -13.17 -1.37 -1.24
N LEU A 58 -12.64 -1.64 -2.43
CA LEU A 58 -11.55 -0.83 -3.01
C LEU A 58 -11.98 0.62 -3.24
N ARG A 59 -13.18 0.85 -3.78
CA ARG A 59 -13.74 2.21 -3.94
C ARG A 59 -13.95 2.92 -2.61
N ARG A 60 -14.33 2.18 -1.58
CA ARG A 60 -14.46 2.73 -0.22
C ARG A 60 -13.10 3.17 0.31
N ILE A 61 -12.04 2.41 0.08
CA ILE A 61 -10.67 2.78 0.48
C ILE A 61 -10.28 4.10 -0.18
N CYS A 62 -10.47 4.25 -1.52
CA CYS A 62 -10.18 5.52 -2.20
C CYS A 62 -10.93 6.70 -1.58
N ARG A 63 -12.23 6.56 -1.37
CA ARG A 63 -13.05 7.63 -0.74
C ARG A 63 -12.59 7.98 0.67
N MET A 64 -12.16 6.99 1.45
CA MET A 64 -11.66 7.22 2.81
C MET A 64 -10.32 7.95 2.82
N VAL A 65 -9.43 7.64 1.86
CA VAL A 65 -8.17 8.38 1.68
C VAL A 65 -8.47 9.84 1.34
N GLU A 66 -9.32 10.10 0.34
CA GLU A 66 -9.70 11.44 -0.08
C GLU A 66 -10.36 12.25 1.04
N ALA A 67 -11.35 11.65 1.74
CA ALA A 67 -12.04 12.31 2.84
C ALA A 67 -11.11 12.64 4.01
N ARG A 68 -10.12 11.79 4.25
CA ARG A 68 -9.13 12.02 5.29
C ARG A 68 -8.22 13.19 4.97
N GLU A 69 -7.74 13.30 3.73
CA GLU A 69 -6.94 14.43 3.28
C GLU A 69 -7.72 15.73 3.49
N GLU A 70 -8.99 15.76 3.08
CA GLU A 70 -9.86 16.92 3.27
C GLU A 70 -9.99 17.30 4.76
N VAL A 71 -10.22 16.33 5.65
CA VAL A 71 -10.33 16.57 7.10
C VAL A 71 -9.01 17.06 7.70
N MET A 72 -7.88 16.47 7.30
CA MET A 72 -6.57 16.83 7.81
C MET A 72 -6.15 18.23 7.38
N GLU A 73 -6.42 18.60 6.13
CA GLU A 73 -6.08 19.92 5.57
C GLU A 73 -7.06 21.01 6.02
N GLN A 74 -8.37 20.81 5.80
CA GLN A 74 -9.37 21.86 6.01
C GLN A 74 -9.70 22.07 7.50
N TRP A 75 -9.67 21.02 8.32
CA TRP A 75 -10.03 21.11 9.73
C TRP A 75 -8.80 21.27 10.62
N GLY A 76 -7.59 21.29 10.05
CA GLY A 76 -6.34 21.54 10.77
C GLY A 76 -5.93 20.44 11.76
N PHE A 77 -6.54 19.25 11.65
CA PHE A 77 -6.22 18.11 12.53
C PHE A 77 -4.81 17.59 12.31
N GLY A 78 -4.23 17.74 11.11
CA GLY A 78 -2.87 17.30 10.79
C GLY A 78 -1.78 17.88 11.69
N ARG A 79 -2.02 19.04 12.30
CA ARG A 79 -1.09 19.65 13.28
C ARG A 79 -1.17 19.07 14.68
N LYS A 80 -2.28 18.39 15.02
CA LYS A 80 -2.56 17.91 16.38
C LYS A 80 -2.27 16.44 16.60
N PHE A 81 -2.27 15.64 15.52
CA PHE A 81 -2.09 14.19 15.61
C PHE A 81 -0.88 13.76 14.80
N SER A 82 0.25 13.56 15.48
CA SER A 82 1.49 13.06 14.88
C SER A 82 1.51 11.54 14.67
N TYR A 83 0.53 10.81 15.18
CA TYR A 83 0.46 9.35 15.16
C TYR A 83 -0.82 8.83 14.49
N GLY A 84 -0.70 7.70 13.79
CA GLY A 84 -1.86 7.02 13.21
C GLY A 84 -2.36 7.65 11.91
N ASN A 85 -1.51 8.39 11.22
CA ASN A 85 -1.88 9.09 9.98
C ASN A 85 -1.81 8.21 8.72
N GLY A 86 -1.30 6.98 8.76
CA GLY A 86 -1.22 6.06 7.64
C GLY A 86 -2.47 5.24 7.39
N ILE A 87 -2.64 4.82 6.16
CA ILE A 87 -3.63 3.83 5.78
C ILE A 87 -2.91 2.56 5.39
N SER A 88 -3.14 1.49 6.15
CA SER A 88 -2.61 0.16 5.87
C SER A 88 -3.71 -0.72 5.29
N VAL A 89 -3.42 -1.35 4.15
CA VAL A 89 -4.36 -2.22 3.43
C VAL A 89 -3.72 -3.59 3.24
N LEU A 90 -4.42 -4.65 3.60
CA LEU A 90 -3.99 -6.01 3.36
C LEU A 90 -4.83 -6.65 2.25
N PHE A 91 -4.21 -6.99 1.13
CA PHE A 91 -4.78 -7.79 0.06
C PHE A 91 -4.38 -9.25 0.26
N TYR A 92 -5.36 -10.13 0.39
CA TYR A 92 -5.09 -11.55 0.62
C TYR A 92 -5.94 -12.45 -0.29
N GLY A 93 -5.37 -13.58 -0.71
CA GLY A 93 -6.03 -14.54 -1.59
C GLY A 93 -5.02 -15.29 -2.46
N ALA A 94 -5.48 -16.26 -3.24
CA ALA A 94 -4.64 -17.09 -4.07
C ALA A 94 -3.76 -16.29 -5.04
N PRO A 95 -2.62 -16.83 -5.49
CA PRO A 95 -1.81 -16.17 -6.51
C PRO A 95 -2.61 -15.98 -7.81
N GLY A 96 -2.30 -14.92 -8.56
CA GLY A 96 -2.95 -14.61 -9.83
C GLY A 96 -4.37 -14.01 -9.73
N THR A 97 -4.86 -13.67 -8.53
CA THR A 97 -6.20 -13.10 -8.34
C THR A 97 -6.28 -11.58 -8.51
N GLY A 98 -5.18 -10.91 -8.90
CA GLY A 98 -5.18 -9.49 -9.24
C GLY A 98 -4.81 -8.54 -8.10
N LYS A 99 -4.17 -9.01 -7.00
CA LYS A 99 -3.77 -8.16 -5.86
C LYS A 99 -2.86 -7.00 -6.26
N THR A 100 -1.79 -7.29 -7.01
CA THR A 100 -0.84 -6.28 -7.50
C THR A 100 -1.51 -5.31 -8.48
N MET A 101 -2.40 -5.82 -9.36
CA MET A 101 -3.19 -4.99 -10.27
C MET A 101 -4.14 -4.05 -9.50
N ALA A 102 -4.77 -4.54 -8.42
CA ALA A 102 -5.61 -3.69 -7.58
C ALA A 102 -4.83 -2.57 -6.89
N ALA A 103 -3.58 -2.80 -6.49
CA ALA A 103 -2.71 -1.75 -5.97
C ALA A 103 -2.40 -0.69 -7.05
N GLN A 104 -2.17 -1.09 -8.30
CA GLN A 104 -1.99 -0.17 -9.42
C GLN A 104 -3.28 0.65 -9.70
N VAL A 105 -4.45 0.01 -9.61
CA VAL A 105 -5.75 0.71 -9.76
C VAL A 105 -5.94 1.74 -8.65
N LEU A 106 -5.64 1.40 -7.39
CA LEU A 106 -5.70 2.37 -6.29
C LEU A 106 -4.75 3.55 -6.54
N ALA A 107 -3.52 3.29 -6.98
CA ALA A 107 -2.53 4.32 -7.27
C ALA A 107 -3.03 5.28 -8.38
N THR A 108 -3.57 4.74 -9.46
CA THR A 108 -4.13 5.54 -10.56
C THR A 108 -5.33 6.38 -10.11
N GLU A 109 -6.25 5.79 -9.34
CA GLU A 109 -7.46 6.50 -8.86
C GLU A 109 -7.11 7.63 -7.90
N LEU A 110 -6.10 7.42 -7.05
CA LEU A 110 -5.65 8.41 -6.07
C LEU A 110 -4.63 9.41 -6.64
N GLY A 111 -4.16 9.20 -7.89
CA GLY A 111 -3.17 10.06 -8.51
C GLY A 111 -1.82 10.06 -7.80
N ARG A 112 -1.40 8.90 -7.26
CA ARG A 112 -0.16 8.75 -6.51
C ARG A 112 0.76 7.71 -7.16
N PRO A 113 2.09 7.91 -7.13
CA PRO A 113 3.02 6.90 -7.60
C PRO A 113 2.98 5.64 -6.72
N LEU A 114 3.12 4.48 -7.35
CA LEU A 114 3.17 3.18 -6.67
C LEU A 114 4.59 2.64 -6.71
N TYR A 115 5.16 2.41 -5.54
CA TYR A 115 6.47 1.78 -5.41
C TYR A 115 6.33 0.38 -4.81
N ARG A 116 6.86 -0.61 -5.53
CA ARG A 116 7.04 -1.96 -5.00
C ARG A 116 8.29 -1.99 -4.16
N VAL A 117 8.14 -2.49 -2.94
CA VAL A 117 9.24 -2.73 -2.01
C VAL A 117 9.75 -4.15 -2.21
N ASP A 118 11.03 -4.30 -2.53
CA ASP A 118 11.67 -5.62 -2.63
C ASP A 118 12.04 -6.12 -1.24
N LEU A 119 11.17 -6.93 -0.66
CA LEU A 119 11.34 -7.50 0.67
C LEU A 119 12.57 -8.42 0.77
N SER A 120 12.97 -9.06 -0.33
CA SER A 120 14.13 -9.96 -0.35
C SER A 120 15.45 -9.21 -0.18
N GLN A 121 15.50 -7.97 -0.65
CA GLN A 121 16.65 -7.08 -0.50
C GLN A 121 16.65 -6.29 0.81
N LEU A 122 15.47 -6.13 1.44
CA LEU A 122 15.39 -5.49 2.76
C LEU A 122 15.98 -6.35 3.87
N ILE A 123 15.79 -7.67 3.77
CA ILE A 123 16.26 -8.61 4.78
C ILE A 123 17.76 -8.85 4.58
N SER A 124 18.57 -8.30 5.46
CA SER A 124 20.02 -8.54 5.49
C SER A 124 20.39 -9.65 6.45
N LYS A 125 21.47 -10.38 6.13
CA LYS A 125 22.08 -11.35 7.04
C LYS A 125 22.79 -10.69 8.23
N TYR A 126 22.99 -9.37 8.17
CA TYR A 126 23.70 -8.62 9.20
C TYR A 126 22.72 -7.94 10.16
N ILE A 127 23.00 -8.09 11.45
CA ILE A 127 22.18 -7.54 12.54
C ILE A 127 22.09 -6.01 12.43
N GLY A 128 20.85 -5.49 12.42
CA GLY A 128 20.56 -4.05 12.38
C GLY A 128 20.59 -3.40 10.98
N GLU A 129 21.04 -4.09 9.93
CA GLU A 129 20.97 -3.57 8.56
C GLU A 129 19.54 -3.58 8.02
N THR A 130 18.78 -4.62 8.30
CA THR A 130 17.36 -4.73 7.91
C THR A 130 16.57 -3.53 8.42
N GLN A 131 16.73 -3.16 9.69
CA GLN A 131 16.02 -2.00 10.26
C GLN A 131 16.45 -0.69 9.61
N LYS A 132 17.74 -0.52 9.29
CA LYS A 132 18.23 0.66 8.55
C LYS A 132 17.63 0.73 7.15
N ASN A 133 17.56 -0.40 6.44
CA ASN A 133 17.01 -0.45 5.08
C ASN A 133 15.50 -0.16 5.10
N ILE A 134 14.75 -0.74 6.04
CA ILE A 134 13.33 -0.41 6.26
C ILE A 134 13.18 1.09 6.53
N GLY A 135 13.99 1.67 7.44
CA GLY A 135 13.97 3.10 7.73
C GLY A 135 14.14 3.96 6.48
N LYS A 136 15.15 3.67 5.65
CA LYS A 136 15.41 4.41 4.40
C LYS A 136 14.22 4.36 3.43
N VAL A 137 13.59 3.19 3.25
CA VAL A 137 12.41 3.03 2.37
C VAL A 137 11.30 3.98 2.78
N PHE A 138 10.96 4.02 4.08
CA PHE A 138 9.90 4.90 4.55
C PHE A 138 10.30 6.38 4.54
N ASP A 139 11.55 6.71 4.84
CA ASP A 139 12.06 8.10 4.79
C ASP A 139 12.05 8.65 3.34
N GLU A 140 12.29 7.80 2.34
CA GLU A 140 12.15 8.15 0.92
C GLU A 140 10.68 8.28 0.52
N ALA A 141 9.83 7.36 0.97
CA ALA A 141 8.41 7.39 0.70
C ALA A 141 7.70 8.63 1.28
N ASP A 142 8.10 9.07 2.47
CA ASP A 142 7.57 10.29 3.11
C ASP A 142 7.84 11.57 2.26
N ARG A 143 8.85 11.54 1.40
CA ARG A 143 9.18 12.68 0.51
C ARG A 143 8.38 12.71 -0.78
N CYS A 144 7.80 11.58 -1.19
CA CYS A 144 7.17 11.43 -2.52
C CYS A 144 5.65 11.34 -2.46
N ASP A 145 5.02 11.31 -1.28
CA ASP A 145 3.58 11.08 -1.12
C ASP A 145 3.08 9.88 -1.96
N CYS A 146 3.79 8.76 -1.86
CA CYS A 146 3.58 7.58 -2.68
C CYS A 146 2.79 6.49 -1.97
N ILE A 147 2.37 5.49 -2.73
CA ILE A 147 1.85 4.23 -2.21
C ILE A 147 2.98 3.21 -2.18
N LEU A 148 3.20 2.58 -1.03
CA LEU A 148 4.14 1.49 -0.89
C LEU A 148 3.40 0.16 -1.05
N LEU A 149 3.88 -0.70 -1.96
CA LEU A 149 3.38 -2.06 -2.14
C LEU A 149 4.42 -3.07 -1.62
N PHE A 150 4.08 -3.76 -0.55
CA PHE A 150 4.81 -4.91 -0.03
C PHE A 150 4.20 -6.18 -0.63
N ASP A 151 4.72 -6.59 -1.79
CA ASP A 151 4.25 -7.79 -2.47
C ASP A 151 4.91 -9.04 -1.85
N GLU A 152 4.19 -10.17 -1.86
CA GLU A 152 4.63 -11.41 -1.19
C GLU A 152 5.02 -11.19 0.28
N ALA A 153 4.20 -10.41 1.00
CA ALA A 153 4.48 -10.03 2.38
C ALA A 153 4.58 -11.23 3.34
N ASP A 154 4.08 -12.39 2.94
CA ASP A 154 4.24 -13.66 3.68
C ASP A 154 5.72 -14.04 3.90
N ALA A 155 6.66 -13.56 3.09
CA ALA A 155 8.09 -13.80 3.29
C ALA A 155 8.64 -13.24 4.62
N ILE A 156 8.09 -12.10 5.08
CA ILE A 156 8.50 -11.47 6.36
C ILE A 156 7.63 -11.95 7.53
N PHE A 157 6.37 -12.30 7.27
CA PHE A 157 5.39 -12.61 8.31
C PHE A 157 5.20 -14.12 8.53
N THR A 158 6.25 -14.90 8.30
CA THR A 158 6.23 -16.33 8.61
C THR A 158 5.84 -16.56 10.07
N ARG A 159 4.94 -17.52 10.32
CA ARG A 159 4.47 -17.86 11.67
C ARG A 159 5.65 -18.02 12.62
N ARG A 160 5.52 -17.43 13.79
CA ARG A 160 6.38 -17.70 14.95
C ARG A 160 6.35 -19.20 15.21
N SER A 161 7.33 -19.95 14.73
CA SER A 161 7.64 -21.26 15.26
C SER A 161 8.14 -21.08 16.70
N ASP A 162 7.82 -22.00 17.58
CA ASP A 162 8.22 -21.96 18.99
C ASP A 162 9.69 -21.57 19.11
N VAL A 163 9.94 -20.49 19.84
CA VAL A 163 11.21 -19.77 19.94
C VAL A 163 12.29 -20.70 20.51
N SER A 164 13.11 -21.29 19.65
CA SER A 164 14.27 -22.07 20.10
C SER A 164 15.62 -21.40 19.86
N ASP A 165 15.72 -20.46 18.88
CA ASP A 165 16.99 -19.88 18.48
C ASP A 165 17.04 -18.35 18.51
N ALA A 166 18.27 -17.82 18.69
CA ALA A 166 18.53 -16.36 18.67
C ALA A 166 18.07 -15.72 17.36
N GLN A 167 18.11 -16.44 16.24
CA GLN A 167 17.73 -16.00 14.90
C GLN A 167 16.23 -15.68 14.80
N ASP A 168 15.37 -16.43 15.50
CA ASP A 168 13.92 -16.20 15.55
C ASP A 168 13.57 -14.92 16.30
N ARG A 169 14.37 -14.55 17.30
CA ARG A 169 14.18 -13.28 18.04
C ARG A 169 14.49 -12.07 17.19
N TYR A 170 15.50 -12.12 16.33
CA TYR A 170 15.86 -11.04 15.42
C TYR A 170 14.79 -10.86 14.31
N SER A 171 14.33 -11.94 13.71
CA SER A 171 13.26 -11.92 12.71
C SER A 171 11.97 -11.31 13.29
N ASN A 172 11.62 -11.63 14.53
CA ASN A 172 10.47 -11.03 15.22
C ASN A 172 10.63 -9.52 15.46
N ALA A 173 11.86 -9.07 15.80
CA ALA A 173 12.14 -7.64 16.01
C ALA A 173 12.09 -6.85 14.70
N GLU A 174 12.55 -7.41 13.60
CA GLU A 174 12.50 -6.80 12.26
C GLU A 174 11.04 -6.66 11.76
N THR A 175 10.25 -7.72 11.93
CA THR A 175 8.83 -7.72 11.63
C THR A 175 8.07 -6.68 12.46
N ALA A 176 8.36 -6.59 13.76
CA ALA A 176 7.75 -5.61 14.65
C ALA A 176 8.12 -4.17 14.24
N TYR A 177 9.38 -3.95 13.84
CA TYR A 177 9.84 -2.66 13.37
C TYR A 177 9.17 -2.26 12.04
N LEU A 178 9.07 -3.18 11.08
CA LEU A 178 8.35 -2.93 9.82
C LEU A 178 6.89 -2.54 10.08
N LEU A 179 6.20 -3.25 10.98
CA LEU A 179 4.84 -2.93 11.36
C LEU A 179 4.71 -1.53 11.97
N GLN A 180 5.63 -1.18 12.86
CA GLN A 180 5.68 0.14 13.45
C GLN A 180 5.85 1.23 12.38
N ARG A 181 6.73 1.01 11.39
CA ARG A 181 6.93 1.97 10.29
C ARG A 181 5.69 2.08 9.40
N ILE A 182 4.99 0.96 9.11
CA ILE A 182 3.72 0.95 8.37
C ILE A 182 2.65 1.78 9.10
N GLU A 183 2.57 1.67 10.42
CA GLU A 183 1.63 2.46 11.24
C GLU A 183 1.97 3.95 11.29
N GLN A 184 3.26 4.28 11.27
CA GLN A 184 3.76 5.65 11.34
C GLN A 184 3.75 6.37 9.98
N TYR A 185 3.83 5.62 8.88
CA TYR A 185 3.86 6.18 7.54
C TYR A 185 2.58 6.95 7.24
N ALA A 186 2.69 8.24 6.93
CA ALA A 186 1.53 9.10 6.68
C ALA A 186 0.78 8.78 5.37
N GLY A 187 1.44 8.10 4.43
CA GLY A 187 0.87 7.67 3.16
C GLY A 187 0.08 6.38 3.24
N ILE A 188 0.07 5.63 2.15
CA ILE A 188 -0.68 4.37 2.01
C ILE A 188 0.30 3.22 1.87
N SER A 189 0.16 2.21 2.74
CA SER A 189 0.89 0.95 2.66
C SER A 189 -0.05 -0.17 2.24
N VAL A 190 0.23 -0.83 1.13
CA VAL A 190 -0.51 -2.01 0.64
C VAL A 190 0.37 -3.23 0.85
N LEU A 191 -0.12 -4.20 1.61
CA LEU A 191 0.51 -5.50 1.76
C LEU A 191 -0.26 -6.53 0.93
N ALA A 192 0.42 -7.31 0.13
CA ALA A 192 -0.19 -8.39 -0.64
C ALA A 192 0.37 -9.74 -0.18
N THR A 193 -0.51 -10.70 0.09
CA THR A 193 -0.13 -12.04 0.56
C THR A 193 -0.99 -13.14 -0.04
N ASN A 194 -0.41 -14.30 -0.21
CA ASN A 194 -1.14 -15.50 -0.57
C ASN A 194 -1.56 -16.32 0.69
N LEU A 195 -0.96 -16.04 1.84
CA LEU A 195 -1.07 -16.84 3.06
C LEU A 195 -1.51 -16.00 4.27
N LEU A 196 -2.81 -15.64 4.32
CA LEU A 196 -3.36 -14.87 5.45
C LEU A 196 -3.10 -15.50 6.83
N GLN A 197 -3.00 -16.82 6.88
CA GLN A 197 -2.75 -17.55 8.13
C GLN A 197 -1.39 -17.25 8.77
N ASN A 198 -0.43 -16.72 8.01
CA ASN A 198 0.89 -16.36 8.53
C ASN A 198 0.83 -15.05 9.36
N PHE A 199 -0.24 -14.30 9.23
CA PHE A 199 -0.44 -13.05 9.94
C PHE A 199 -1.19 -13.30 11.25
N ASP A 200 -0.55 -13.01 12.37
CA ASP A 200 -1.15 -13.16 13.69
C ASP A 200 -2.27 -12.13 13.94
N GLU A 201 -3.05 -12.34 14.99
CA GLU A 201 -4.16 -11.44 15.32
C GLU A 201 -3.67 -10.04 15.71
N ALA A 202 -2.52 -9.94 16.35
CA ALA A 202 -1.93 -8.66 16.76
C ALA A 202 -1.56 -7.81 15.52
N PHE A 203 -1.08 -8.46 14.44
CA PHE A 203 -0.86 -7.82 13.16
C PHE A 203 -2.18 -7.33 12.54
N ARG A 204 -3.19 -8.23 12.44
CA ARG A 204 -4.46 -7.91 11.77
C ARG A 204 -5.18 -6.72 12.40
N ARG A 205 -5.04 -6.52 13.72
CA ARG A 205 -5.62 -5.38 14.45
C ARG A 205 -5.00 -4.03 14.07
N ARG A 206 -3.80 -4.04 13.49
CA ARG A 206 -3.06 -2.85 13.06
C ARG A 206 -3.34 -2.45 11.61
N ILE A 207 -4.00 -3.33 10.85
CA ILE A 207 -4.37 -3.09 9.46
C ILE A 207 -5.71 -2.38 9.39
N SER A 208 -5.74 -1.25 8.67
CA SER A 208 -6.94 -0.42 8.53
C SER A 208 -8.02 -1.11 7.69
N TYR A 209 -7.61 -1.81 6.62
CA TYR A 209 -8.53 -2.48 5.71
C TYR A 209 -7.98 -3.84 5.26
N MET A 210 -8.86 -4.83 5.20
CA MET A 210 -8.53 -6.16 4.66
C MET A 210 -9.46 -6.47 3.50
N VAL A 211 -8.90 -6.80 2.33
CA VAL A 211 -9.64 -7.14 1.11
C VAL A 211 -9.28 -8.55 0.67
N HIS A 212 -10.29 -9.42 0.61
CA HIS A 212 -10.14 -10.77 0.10
C HIS A 212 -10.24 -10.80 -1.41
N PHE A 213 -9.28 -11.42 -2.08
CA PHE A 213 -9.27 -11.67 -3.51
C PHE A 213 -9.60 -13.14 -3.78
N PRO A 214 -10.87 -13.49 -3.99
CA PRO A 214 -11.27 -14.86 -4.28
C PRO A 214 -10.79 -15.27 -5.67
N MET A 215 -10.67 -16.57 -5.90
CA MET A 215 -10.46 -17.09 -7.26
C MET A 215 -11.65 -16.67 -8.13
N PRO A 216 -11.39 -16.13 -9.34
CA PRO A 216 -12.47 -15.74 -10.25
C PRO A 216 -13.28 -16.97 -10.66
N ASP A 217 -14.60 -16.86 -10.58
CA ASP A 217 -15.52 -17.87 -11.09
C ASP A 217 -15.53 -17.93 -12.63
N ALA A 218 -16.31 -18.84 -13.19
CA ALA A 218 -16.37 -19.01 -14.64
C ALA A 218 -16.96 -17.79 -15.37
N SER A 219 -17.79 -16.98 -14.71
CA SER A 219 -18.38 -15.77 -15.27
C SER A 219 -17.34 -14.65 -15.35
N LEU A 220 -16.64 -14.39 -14.26
CA LEU A 220 -15.57 -13.37 -14.18
C LEU A 220 -14.38 -13.67 -15.09
N ARG A 221 -14.13 -14.96 -15.41
CA ARG A 221 -13.03 -15.34 -16.33
C ARG A 221 -13.37 -15.12 -17.79
N LYS A 222 -14.65 -14.96 -18.16
CA LYS A 222 -15.08 -14.72 -19.54
C LYS A 222 -15.17 -13.24 -19.89
N GLU A 223 -15.18 -12.38 -18.90
CA GLU A 223 -15.14 -10.93 -19.04
C GLU A 223 -13.72 -10.39 -19.22
#